data_4f6a630d72740fd7b92920ec760ea84c
#
_entry.id   4f6a630d72740fd7b92920ec760ea84c
#
_cell.length_a   1.000
_cell.length_b   1.000
_cell.length_c   1.000
_cell.angle_alpha   90.00
_cell.angle_beta   90.00
_cell.angle_gamma   90.00
#
_symmetry.space_group_name_H-M   'P 1'
#
loop_
_entity.id
_entity.type
_entity.pdbx_description
1 polymer ?
#
loop_
_entity_poly.entity_id
_entity_poly.type
_entity_poly.pdbx_seq_one_letter_code
_entity_poly.pdbx_strand_id
1 'polypeptide(L)'
;MGLILDSSVVVAAERRGHNVPQILEQIRSAYGEVNVALSVVTVAELVHGAYRAKADADRLRRLDFIEELCRDVPVHPVTLEIARSVGRIEGQQAAKGIALAFEDLAIGVTALELGFDVATLNLRHFQMIPGLNIVSPADPHPK
;
A
#
# COMPACT_ATOMS: atom_id res chain seq x y z
N MET A 1 -4.83 -15.83 -3.28
CA MET A 1 -4.89 -14.48 -3.83
C MET A 1 -4.90 -13.45 -2.70
N GLY A 2 -4.25 -12.33 -2.91
CA GLY A 2 -4.20 -11.30 -1.88
C GLY A 2 -3.96 -9.92 -2.44
N LEU A 3 -4.07 -8.92 -1.57
CA LEU A 3 -3.86 -7.52 -1.89
C LEU A 3 -2.87 -6.90 -0.91
N ILE A 4 -1.89 -6.19 -1.43
CA ILE A 4 -1.07 -5.26 -0.66
C ILE A 4 -1.72 -3.90 -0.82
N LEU A 5 -2.00 -3.23 0.30
CA LEU A 5 -2.61 -1.89 0.27
C LEU A 5 -1.52 -0.83 0.21
N ASP A 6 -1.59 0.03 -0.80
CA ASP A 6 -0.78 1.24 -0.83
C ASP A 6 -1.34 2.26 0.16
N SER A 7 -0.50 3.16 0.66
CA SER A 7 -0.92 4.19 1.61
C SER A 7 -2.05 5.06 1.08
N SER A 8 -2.11 5.29 -0.23
CA SER A 8 -3.17 6.10 -0.84
C SER A 8 -4.57 5.57 -0.56
N VAL A 9 -4.73 4.23 -0.58
CA VAL A 9 -6.02 3.59 -0.30
C VAL A 9 -6.40 3.79 1.17
N VAL A 10 -5.44 3.58 2.07
CA VAL A 10 -5.67 3.72 3.52
C VAL A 10 -6.00 5.16 3.88
N VAL A 11 -5.22 6.12 3.38
CA VAL A 11 -5.43 7.55 3.65
C VAL A 11 -6.80 8.02 3.15
N ALA A 12 -7.18 7.60 1.93
CA ALA A 12 -8.47 7.98 1.38
C ALA A 12 -9.63 7.46 2.23
N ALA A 13 -9.52 6.21 2.70
CA ALA A 13 -10.57 5.62 3.55
C ALA A 13 -10.65 6.32 4.91
N GLU A 14 -9.52 6.62 5.53
CA GLU A 14 -9.47 7.33 6.79
C GLU A 14 -10.09 8.73 6.65
N ARG A 15 -9.81 9.42 5.56
CA ARG A 15 -10.39 10.76 5.30
C ARG A 15 -11.89 10.73 5.13
N ARG A 16 -12.45 9.61 4.70
CA ARG A 16 -13.91 9.41 4.62
C ARG A 16 -14.51 9.03 5.97
N GLY A 17 -13.70 8.92 7.02
CA GLY A 17 -14.14 8.54 8.35
C GLY A 17 -14.30 7.04 8.56
N HIS A 18 -13.72 6.22 7.67
CA HIS A 18 -13.79 4.77 7.81
C HIS A 18 -12.78 4.27 8.85
N ASN A 19 -13.21 3.37 9.72
CA ASN A 19 -12.32 2.66 10.63
C ASN A 19 -11.73 1.42 9.96
N VAL A 20 -10.82 0.73 10.64
CA VAL A 20 -10.16 -0.45 10.07
C VAL A 20 -11.15 -1.55 9.69
N PRO A 21 -12.11 -1.95 10.54
CA PRO A 21 -13.11 -2.94 10.14
C PRO A 21 -13.90 -2.55 8.90
N GLN A 22 -14.24 -1.28 8.75
CA GLN A 22 -14.97 -0.80 7.57
C GLN A 22 -14.13 -0.89 6.30
N ILE A 23 -12.85 -0.57 6.39
CA ILE A 23 -11.92 -0.70 5.26
C ILE A 23 -11.85 -2.16 4.81
N LEU A 24 -11.67 -3.08 5.75
CA LEU A 24 -11.57 -4.50 5.43
C LEU A 24 -12.88 -5.05 4.86
N GLU A 25 -14.01 -4.58 5.37
CA GLU A 25 -15.31 -4.99 4.85
C GLU A 25 -15.54 -4.50 3.42
N GLN A 26 -15.11 -3.29 3.11
CA GLN A 26 -15.20 -2.76 1.75
C GLN A 26 -14.35 -3.56 0.77
N ILE A 27 -13.17 -3.96 1.19
CA ILE A 27 -12.29 -4.80 0.37
C ILE A 27 -12.95 -6.15 0.14
N ARG A 28 -13.51 -6.75 1.17
CA ARG A 28 -14.22 -8.03 1.04
C ARG A 28 -15.42 -7.92 0.11
N SER A 29 -16.17 -6.84 0.20
CA SER A 29 -17.32 -6.62 -0.67
C SER A 29 -16.92 -6.47 -2.14
N ALA A 30 -15.78 -5.82 -2.40
CA ALA A 30 -15.32 -5.56 -3.76
C ALA A 30 -14.59 -6.75 -4.38
N TYR A 31 -13.80 -7.49 -3.60
CA TYR A 31 -12.88 -8.51 -4.12
C TYR A 31 -13.11 -9.91 -3.56
N GLY A 32 -14.06 -10.08 -2.64
CA GLY A 32 -14.32 -11.37 -1.99
C GLY A 32 -13.34 -11.64 -0.86
N GLU A 33 -13.25 -12.90 -0.47
CA GLU A 33 -12.34 -13.33 0.60
C GLU A 33 -10.91 -13.35 0.07
N VAL A 34 -10.22 -12.24 0.22
CA VAL A 34 -8.80 -12.10 -0.17
C VAL A 34 -7.96 -11.81 1.06
N ASN A 35 -6.72 -12.26 1.04
CA ASN A 35 -5.75 -11.89 2.07
C ASN A 35 -5.33 -10.44 1.86
N VAL A 36 -5.31 -9.65 2.93
CA VAL A 36 -4.90 -8.25 2.87
C VAL A 36 -3.62 -8.11 3.69
N ALA A 37 -2.67 -7.37 3.16
CA ALA A 37 -1.39 -7.15 3.84
C ALA A 37 -0.86 -5.76 3.55
N LEU A 38 0.15 -5.35 4.33
CA LEU A 38 0.85 -4.09 4.18
C LEU A 38 2.35 -4.37 4.05
N SER A 39 3.05 -3.46 3.38
CA SER A 39 4.51 -3.37 3.48
C SER A 39 4.87 -2.49 4.68
N VAL A 40 6.01 -2.78 5.33
CA VAL A 40 6.57 -1.88 6.35
C VAL A 40 6.80 -0.47 5.80
N VAL A 41 7.04 -0.34 4.50
CA VAL A 41 7.21 0.96 3.83
C VAL A 41 5.92 1.76 3.89
N THR A 42 4.78 1.12 3.67
CA THR A 42 3.47 1.76 3.80
C THR A 42 3.25 2.26 5.23
N VAL A 43 3.64 1.48 6.23
CA VAL A 43 3.54 1.90 7.63
C VAL A 43 4.37 3.16 7.87
N ALA A 44 5.60 3.20 7.34
CA ALA A 44 6.46 4.37 7.46
C ALA A 44 5.82 5.61 6.83
N GLU A 45 5.19 5.46 5.66
CA GLU A 45 4.50 6.56 4.99
C GLU A 45 3.30 7.06 5.82
N LEU A 46 2.53 6.15 6.39
CA LEU A 46 1.37 6.51 7.21
C LEU A 46 1.79 7.23 8.49
N VAL A 47 2.84 6.75 9.15
CA VAL A 47 3.38 7.41 10.37
C VAL A 47 3.90 8.80 10.02
N HIS A 48 4.65 8.94 8.91
CA HIS A 48 5.12 10.24 8.45
C HIS A 48 3.93 11.19 8.23
N GLY A 49 2.87 10.70 7.59
CA GLY A 49 1.65 11.49 7.38
C GLY A 49 1.01 11.97 8.68
N ALA A 50 1.01 11.10 9.72
CA ALA A 50 0.47 11.47 11.03
C ALA A 50 1.26 12.61 11.67
N TYR A 51 2.59 12.59 11.55
CA TYR A 51 3.45 13.63 12.11
C TYR A 51 3.42 14.94 11.32
N ARG A 52 2.84 14.93 10.13
CA ARG A 52 2.59 16.17 9.38
C ARG A 52 1.33 16.89 9.84
N ALA A 53 0.50 16.27 10.65
CA ALA A 53 -0.68 16.93 11.21
C ALA A 53 -0.26 18.06 12.15
N LYS A 54 -0.93 19.20 12.04
CA LYS A 54 -0.60 20.38 12.83
C LYS A 54 -1.10 20.29 14.26
N ALA A 55 -2.25 19.64 14.47
CA ALA A 55 -2.85 19.50 15.79
C ALA A 55 -2.44 18.18 16.43
N ASP A 56 -2.09 18.22 17.71
CA ASP A 56 -1.70 17.03 18.47
C ASP A 56 -2.81 15.98 18.51
N ALA A 57 -4.07 16.41 18.63
CA ALA A 57 -5.22 15.50 18.65
C ALA A 57 -5.34 14.72 17.34
N ASP A 58 -5.11 15.39 16.22
CA ASP A 58 -5.15 14.73 14.90
C ASP A 58 -4.03 13.72 14.75
N ARG A 59 -2.83 14.09 15.20
CA ARG A 59 -1.68 13.18 15.16
C ARG A 59 -1.95 11.93 15.98
N LEU A 60 -2.43 12.09 17.20
CA LEU A 60 -2.73 10.96 18.10
C LEU A 60 -3.79 10.05 17.50
N ARG A 61 -4.85 10.63 16.95
CA ARG A 61 -5.92 9.86 16.31
C ARG A 61 -5.39 9.02 15.14
N ARG A 62 -4.55 9.62 14.30
CA ARG A 62 -3.94 8.90 13.16
C ARG A 62 -3.00 7.80 13.61
N LEU A 63 -2.20 8.07 14.65
CA LEU A 63 -1.30 7.03 15.18
C LEU A 63 -2.08 5.86 15.77
N ASP A 64 -3.18 6.13 16.47
CA ASP A 64 -4.05 5.07 17.01
C ASP A 64 -4.65 4.24 15.87
N PHE A 65 -5.09 4.88 14.80
CA PHE A 65 -5.61 4.21 13.61
C PHE A 65 -4.54 3.30 12.99
N ILE A 66 -3.31 3.78 12.85
CA ILE A 66 -2.19 3.01 12.30
C ILE A 66 -1.90 1.79 13.17
N GLU A 67 -1.90 1.95 14.50
CA GLU A 67 -1.69 0.84 15.43
C GLU A 67 -2.75 -0.24 15.27
N GLU A 68 -4.02 0.17 15.15
CA GLU A 68 -5.12 -0.78 14.92
C GLU A 68 -4.95 -1.50 13.58
N LEU A 69 -4.59 -0.77 12.54
CA LEU A 69 -4.36 -1.34 11.21
C LEU A 69 -3.26 -2.40 11.27
N CYS A 70 -2.16 -2.10 11.95
CA CYS A 70 -1.03 -3.04 12.07
C CYS A 70 -1.35 -4.26 12.94
N ARG A 71 -2.33 -4.16 13.85
CA ARG A 71 -2.79 -5.33 14.61
C ARG A 71 -3.66 -6.25 13.77
N ASP A 72 -4.51 -5.67 12.93
CA ASP A 72 -5.53 -6.43 12.19
C ASP A 72 -5.07 -6.89 10.81
N VAL A 73 -4.02 -6.28 10.26
CA VAL A 73 -3.50 -6.57 8.91
C VAL A 73 -2.03 -6.96 9.02
N PRO A 74 -1.63 -8.11 8.45
CA PRO A 74 -0.23 -8.51 8.46
C PRO A 74 0.66 -7.45 7.78
N VAL A 75 1.81 -7.19 8.37
CA VAL A 75 2.80 -6.25 7.85
C VAL A 75 4.04 -7.03 7.45
N HIS A 76 4.45 -6.93 6.18
CA HIS A 76 5.58 -7.66 5.63
C HIS A 76 6.83 -6.78 5.61
N PRO A 77 7.97 -7.32 6.05
CA PRO A 77 9.23 -6.57 6.02
C PRO A 77 9.78 -6.50 4.60
N VAL A 78 10.69 -5.57 4.39
CA VAL A 78 11.54 -5.57 3.20
C VAL A 78 12.68 -6.53 3.46
N THR A 79 12.58 -7.73 2.91
CA THR A 79 13.58 -8.78 3.08
C THR A 79 14.79 -8.52 2.18
N LEU A 80 15.87 -9.28 2.40
CA LEU A 80 17.03 -9.22 1.50
C LEU A 80 16.64 -9.56 0.06
N GLU A 81 15.77 -10.56 -0.14
CA GLU A 81 15.30 -10.93 -1.47
C GLU A 81 14.52 -9.81 -2.13
N ILE A 82 13.63 -9.17 -1.38
CA ILE A 82 12.88 -8.01 -1.87
C ILE A 82 13.85 -6.88 -2.24
N ALA A 83 14.82 -6.60 -1.38
CA ALA A 83 15.79 -5.54 -1.64
C ALA A 83 16.59 -5.80 -2.93
N ARG A 84 17.00 -7.05 -3.16
CA ARG A 84 17.70 -7.42 -4.39
C ARG A 84 16.84 -7.23 -5.62
N SER A 85 15.56 -7.62 -5.55
CA SER A 85 14.63 -7.46 -6.65
C SER A 85 14.33 -5.99 -6.92
N VAL A 86 14.20 -5.17 -5.88
CA VAL A 86 14.03 -3.73 -6.01
C VAL A 86 15.20 -3.13 -6.78
N GLY A 87 16.42 -3.45 -6.37
CA GLY A 87 17.62 -2.93 -7.05
C GLY A 87 17.71 -3.37 -8.50
N ARG A 88 17.39 -4.63 -8.77
CA ARG A 88 17.43 -5.16 -10.14
C ARG A 88 16.40 -4.46 -11.03
N ILE A 89 15.16 -4.34 -10.58
CA ILE A 89 14.10 -3.70 -11.36
C ILE A 89 14.39 -2.22 -11.57
N GLU A 90 14.82 -1.54 -10.51
CA GLU A 90 15.19 -0.13 -10.60
C GLU A 90 16.29 0.08 -11.65
N GLY A 91 17.34 -0.75 -11.62
CA GLY A 91 18.42 -0.66 -12.58
C GLY A 91 17.99 -0.98 -14.02
N GLN A 92 17.17 -2.00 -14.20
CA GLN A 92 16.66 -2.36 -15.54
C GLN A 92 15.77 -1.26 -16.11
N GLN A 93 14.91 -0.66 -15.29
CA GLN A 93 14.03 0.40 -15.76
C GLN A 93 14.80 1.71 -16.00
N ALA A 94 15.79 2.02 -15.16
CA ALA A 94 16.65 3.18 -15.36
C ALA A 94 17.39 3.12 -16.69
N ALA A 95 17.81 1.93 -17.11
CA ALA A 95 18.47 1.73 -18.42
C ALA A 95 17.54 2.06 -19.58
N LYS A 96 16.22 2.03 -19.36
CA LYS A 96 15.21 2.41 -20.35
C LYS A 96 14.74 3.85 -20.18
N GLY A 97 15.38 4.63 -19.29
CA GLY A 97 14.99 6.01 -19.00
C GLY A 97 13.78 6.13 -18.07
N ILE A 98 13.44 5.07 -17.36
CA ILE A 98 12.29 5.05 -16.46
C ILE A 98 12.80 5.14 -15.03
N ALA A 99 12.38 6.19 -14.29
CA ALA A 99 12.69 6.37 -12.88
C ALA A 99 11.52 5.90 -12.03
N LEU A 100 11.80 5.02 -11.05
CA LEU A 100 10.80 4.52 -10.11
C LEU A 100 11.22 4.88 -8.70
N ALA A 101 10.26 5.32 -7.88
CA ALA A 101 10.52 5.63 -6.48
C ALA A 101 10.77 4.35 -5.68
N PHE A 102 11.71 4.40 -4.74
CA PHE A 102 12.03 3.25 -3.91
C PHE A 102 10.81 2.72 -3.17
N GLU A 103 9.99 3.62 -2.61
CA GLU A 103 8.82 3.25 -1.83
C GLU A 103 7.83 2.43 -2.67
N ASP A 104 7.59 2.88 -3.91
CA ASP A 104 6.67 2.18 -4.81
C ASP A 104 7.23 0.82 -5.22
N LEU A 105 8.53 0.77 -5.49
CA LEU A 105 9.20 -0.49 -5.81
C LEU A 105 9.15 -1.47 -4.65
N ALA A 106 9.41 -1.00 -3.42
CA ALA A 106 9.38 -1.88 -2.25
C ALA A 106 7.98 -2.47 -2.04
N ILE A 107 6.94 -1.66 -2.19
CA ILE A 107 5.56 -2.12 -2.06
C ILE A 107 5.22 -3.11 -3.19
N GLY A 108 5.52 -2.75 -4.43
CA GLY A 108 5.21 -3.57 -5.59
C GLY A 108 5.95 -4.90 -5.60
N VAL A 109 7.23 -4.89 -5.25
CA VAL A 109 8.04 -6.12 -5.18
C VAL A 109 7.57 -7.03 -4.05
N THR A 110 7.16 -6.45 -2.92
CA THR A 110 6.55 -7.24 -1.84
C THR A 110 5.32 -7.99 -2.36
N ALA A 111 4.47 -7.31 -3.13
CA ALA A 111 3.31 -7.95 -3.74
C ALA A 111 3.71 -9.08 -4.69
N LEU A 112 4.72 -8.84 -5.54
CA LEU A 112 5.21 -9.88 -6.47
C LEU A 112 5.71 -11.11 -5.71
N GLU A 113 6.47 -10.93 -4.64
CA GLU A 113 6.99 -12.03 -3.83
C GLU A 113 5.87 -12.86 -3.20
N LEU A 114 4.79 -12.21 -2.78
CA LEU A 114 3.66 -12.87 -2.15
C LEU A 114 2.66 -13.44 -3.17
N GLY A 115 2.81 -13.11 -4.45
CA GLY A 115 1.81 -13.45 -5.45
C GLY A 115 0.52 -12.65 -5.27
N PHE A 116 0.62 -11.44 -4.74
CA PHE A 116 -0.50 -10.54 -4.46
C PHE A 116 -0.56 -9.41 -5.50
N ASP A 117 -1.72 -8.80 -5.61
CA ASP A 117 -1.90 -7.58 -6.39
C ASP A 117 -1.67 -6.36 -5.48
N VAL A 118 -1.42 -5.20 -6.07
CA VAL A 118 -1.36 -3.94 -5.33
C VAL A 118 -2.67 -3.19 -5.51
N ALA A 119 -3.28 -2.78 -4.40
CA ALA A 119 -4.43 -1.89 -4.39
C ALA A 119 -3.94 -0.46 -4.16
N THR A 120 -4.17 0.42 -5.12
CA THR A 120 -3.66 1.80 -5.09
C THR A 120 -4.59 2.75 -5.82
N LEU A 121 -4.57 4.01 -5.42
CA LEU A 121 -5.21 5.11 -6.15
C LEU A 121 -4.22 5.79 -7.11
N ASN A 122 -2.94 5.42 -7.04
CA ASN A 122 -1.87 6.03 -7.82
C ASN A 122 -1.34 5.00 -8.84
N LEU A 123 -2.15 4.67 -9.83
CA LEU A 123 -1.81 3.64 -10.82
C LEU A 123 -0.47 3.90 -11.51
N ARG A 124 -0.18 5.16 -11.83
CA ARG A 124 1.06 5.54 -12.51
C ARG A 124 2.31 5.12 -11.76
N HIS A 125 2.26 5.12 -10.42
CA HIS A 125 3.43 4.80 -9.60
C HIS A 125 3.83 3.33 -9.73
N PHE A 126 2.89 2.46 -10.08
CA PHE A 126 3.11 1.01 -10.07
C PHE A 126 3.09 0.37 -11.44
N GLN A 127 2.50 1.03 -12.44
CA GLN A 127 2.27 0.40 -13.75
C GLN A 127 3.55 0.06 -14.51
N MET A 128 4.68 0.68 -14.16
CA MET A 128 5.97 0.43 -14.80
C MET A 128 6.78 -0.66 -14.11
N ILE A 129 6.22 -1.32 -13.10
CA ILE A 129 6.85 -2.46 -12.44
C ILE A 129 6.45 -3.73 -13.19
N PRO A 130 7.42 -4.43 -13.83
CA PRO A 130 7.09 -5.59 -14.66
C PRO A 130 6.43 -6.71 -13.86
N GLY A 131 5.38 -7.29 -14.43
CA GLY A 131 4.70 -8.44 -13.85
C GLY A 131 3.74 -8.14 -12.72
N LEU A 132 3.62 -6.88 -12.30
CA LEU A 132 2.74 -6.49 -11.20
C LEU A 132 1.33 -6.25 -11.71
N ASN A 133 0.35 -6.85 -11.04
CA ASN A 133 -1.05 -6.58 -11.26
C ASN A 133 -1.54 -5.55 -10.25
N ILE A 134 -2.31 -4.57 -10.73
CA ILE A 134 -2.72 -3.41 -9.95
C ILE A 134 -4.23 -3.31 -10.00
N VAL A 135 -4.86 -3.06 -8.84
CA VAL A 135 -6.30 -2.82 -8.76
C VAL A 135 -6.54 -1.46 -8.10
N SER A 136 -7.62 -0.80 -8.49
CA SER A 136 -8.02 0.47 -7.91
C SER A 136 -9.35 0.29 -7.18
N PRO A 137 -9.35 0.31 -5.83
CA PRO A 137 -10.58 0.16 -5.06
C PRO A 137 -11.33 1.48 -4.87
N ALA A 138 -10.86 2.55 -5.49
CA ALA A 138 -11.33 3.89 -5.19
C ALA A 138 -12.79 4.13 -5.55
N ASP A 139 -13.28 3.44 -6.56
CA ASP A 139 -14.65 3.62 -7.02
C ASP A 139 -15.21 2.26 -7.42
N PRO A 140 -15.79 1.53 -6.43
CA PRO A 140 -16.43 0.26 -6.73
C PRO A 140 -17.67 0.42 -7.63
N HIS A 141 -18.11 1.65 -7.84
CA HIS A 141 -19.23 1.97 -8.70
C HIS A 141 -18.83 3.05 -9.69
N PRO A 142 -17.97 2.71 -10.68
CA PRO A 142 -17.58 3.68 -11.70
C PRO A 142 -18.83 4.17 -12.41
N LYS A 143 -18.93 5.46 -12.50
CA LYS A 143 -20.07 6.09 -13.18
C LYS A 143 -20.00 5.87 -14.66
#